data_5a02395e401d7d73c45a0c55abcf3d75
#
_entry.id   5a02395e401d7d73c45a0c55abcf3d75
#
_cell.length_a   1.000
_cell.length_b   1.000
_cell.length_c   1.000
_cell.angle_alpha   90.00
_cell.angle_beta   90.00
_cell.angle_gamma   90.00
#
_symmetry.space_group_name_H-M   'P 1'
#
loop_
_entity.id
_entity.type
_entity.pdbx_description
1 polymer ?
#
loop_
_entity_poly.entity_id
_entity_poly.type
_entity_poly.pdbx_seq_one_letter_code
_entity_poly.pdbx_strand_id
1 'polypeptide(L)'
;IFYGEGWDMDGTNKEPGTEMAKQGNASKTPGFAYFSDSMRNLLGGNNGNSVGFVSGANYYNMETDLVNNFMGKPWWTNNPSQVVQYASCHDNYTLIDKLVKSTGASGVTPDIIKMNNLAASIYMTSQGIPFIHAGEEMLREKIEADGSRCENSYNASDAVNSIKWDKLLNETYAKNSEYYQGLIAF
;
A
#
# COMPACT_ATOMS: atom_id res chain seq x y z
N ILE A 1 -0.31 11.22 -16.71
CA ILE A 1 -1.27 10.79 -15.67
C ILE A 1 -1.18 11.80 -14.55
N PHE A 2 -2.33 12.37 -14.15
CA PHE A 2 -2.43 13.18 -12.94
C PHE A 2 -3.02 12.32 -11.84
N TYR A 3 -2.42 12.34 -10.65
CA TYR A 3 -2.94 11.61 -9.52
C TYR A 3 -2.63 12.33 -8.20
N GLY A 4 -3.39 12.02 -7.17
CA GLY A 4 -3.24 12.55 -5.83
C GLY A 4 -3.84 11.63 -4.79
N GLU A 5 -3.76 12.03 -3.53
CA GLU A 5 -4.25 11.21 -2.41
C GLU A 5 -5.77 11.02 -2.41
N GLY A 6 -6.51 12.04 -2.82
CA GLY A 6 -7.97 11.95 -2.93
C GLY A 6 -8.71 12.13 -1.60
N TRP A 7 -8.08 12.79 -0.63
CA TRP A 7 -8.68 13.15 0.65
C TRP A 7 -9.15 14.60 0.64
N ASP A 8 -10.11 14.98 1.47
CA ASP A 8 -10.58 16.36 1.52
C ASP A 8 -9.82 17.27 2.52
N MET A 9 -8.84 16.74 3.22
CA MET A 9 -7.93 17.47 4.10
C MET A 9 -8.67 18.48 5.00
N ASP A 10 -9.79 18.05 5.59
CA ASP A 10 -10.70 18.83 6.44
C ASP A 10 -11.44 20.00 5.75
N GLY A 11 -11.25 20.15 4.44
CA GLY A 11 -11.91 21.19 3.65
C GLY A 11 -11.53 22.63 3.99
N THR A 12 -10.45 22.84 4.77
CA THR A 12 -10.06 24.16 5.31
C THR A 12 -9.68 25.17 4.23
N ASN A 13 -9.21 24.69 3.06
CA ASN A 13 -8.78 25.53 1.94
C ASN A 13 -9.82 25.59 0.79
N LYS A 14 -11.04 25.21 1.07
CA LYS A 14 -12.09 25.17 0.08
C LYS A 14 -12.71 26.55 -0.14
N GLU A 15 -12.65 27.05 -1.36
CA GLU A 15 -13.39 28.26 -1.74
C GLU A 15 -14.91 28.02 -1.69
N PRO A 16 -15.72 29.01 -1.25
CA PRO A 16 -17.17 28.91 -1.23
C PRO A 16 -17.75 28.48 -2.59
N GLY A 17 -18.62 27.48 -2.59
CA GLY A 17 -19.26 26.96 -3.81
C GLY A 17 -18.42 25.99 -4.62
N THR A 18 -17.20 25.65 -4.18
CA THR A 18 -16.36 24.61 -4.83
C THR A 18 -16.47 23.27 -4.11
N GLU A 19 -16.10 22.21 -4.83
CA GLU A 19 -15.99 20.86 -4.25
C GLU A 19 -14.53 20.40 -4.29
N MET A 20 -14.15 19.63 -3.27
CA MET A 20 -12.80 19.07 -3.18
C MET A 20 -12.61 17.96 -4.23
N ALA A 21 -11.41 17.91 -4.83
CA ALA A 21 -10.97 16.80 -5.68
C ALA A 21 -10.60 15.61 -4.79
N LYS A 22 -11.59 14.80 -4.46
CA LYS A 22 -11.47 13.62 -3.58
C LYS A 22 -12.13 12.39 -4.17
N GLN A 23 -11.84 11.21 -3.63
CA GLN A 23 -12.39 9.93 -4.10
C GLN A 23 -13.90 10.01 -4.37
N GLY A 24 -14.71 10.47 -3.41
CA GLY A 24 -16.17 10.57 -3.55
C GLY A 24 -16.65 11.51 -4.68
N ASN A 25 -15.76 12.35 -5.22
CA ASN A 25 -16.01 13.26 -6.33
C ASN A 25 -15.30 12.84 -7.64
N ALA A 26 -14.79 11.60 -7.72
CA ALA A 26 -14.01 11.13 -8.86
C ALA A 26 -14.72 11.26 -10.20
N SER A 27 -16.06 11.11 -10.23
CA SER A 27 -16.85 11.32 -11.44
C SER A 27 -16.79 12.75 -12.00
N LYS A 28 -16.46 13.74 -11.15
CA LYS A 28 -16.30 15.15 -11.51
C LYS A 28 -14.88 15.49 -11.97
N THR A 29 -13.94 14.58 -11.77
CA THR A 29 -12.51 14.74 -12.11
C THR A 29 -12.01 13.57 -12.96
N PRO A 30 -12.60 13.34 -14.16
CA PRO A 30 -12.32 12.12 -14.94
C PRO A 30 -10.87 11.98 -15.43
N GLY A 31 -10.09 13.06 -15.40
CA GLY A 31 -8.67 13.06 -15.78
C GLY A 31 -7.70 12.82 -14.61
N PHE A 32 -8.19 12.58 -13.40
CA PHE A 32 -7.37 12.39 -12.20
C PHE A 32 -7.58 11.00 -11.60
N ALA A 33 -6.49 10.41 -11.13
CA ALA A 33 -6.49 9.18 -10.38
C ALA A 33 -6.25 9.46 -8.88
N TYR A 34 -6.74 8.55 -8.03
CA TYR A 34 -6.59 8.66 -6.58
C TYR A 34 -6.07 7.37 -5.98
N PHE A 35 -5.31 7.47 -4.90
CA PHE A 35 -4.82 6.32 -4.14
C PHE A 35 -5.99 5.50 -3.59
N SER A 36 -5.96 4.17 -3.81
CA SER A 36 -6.98 3.25 -3.35
C SER A 36 -6.63 2.68 -1.98
N ASP A 37 -6.97 3.41 -0.92
CA ASP A 37 -6.88 2.90 0.45
C ASP A 37 -7.75 1.65 0.66
N SER A 38 -8.80 1.47 -0.14
CA SER A 38 -9.59 0.23 -0.18
C SER A 38 -8.71 -0.99 -0.47
N MET A 39 -7.83 -0.92 -1.50
CA MET A 39 -6.90 -2.02 -1.82
C MET A 39 -5.85 -2.19 -0.71
N ARG A 40 -5.20 -1.10 -0.26
CA ARG A 40 -4.21 -1.14 0.82
C ARG A 40 -4.76 -1.81 2.07
N ASN A 41 -5.94 -1.36 2.53
CA ASN A 41 -6.56 -1.85 3.75
C ASN A 41 -7.06 -3.29 3.61
N LEU A 42 -7.57 -3.67 2.44
CA LEU A 42 -7.96 -5.03 2.15
C LEU A 42 -6.77 -5.99 2.23
N LEU A 43 -5.64 -5.64 1.64
CA LEU A 43 -4.45 -6.49 1.60
C LEU A 43 -3.76 -6.59 2.96
N GLY A 44 -3.37 -5.47 3.55
CA GLY A 44 -2.55 -5.41 4.75
C GLY A 44 -3.31 -5.23 6.07
N GLY A 45 -4.61 -4.96 6.00
CA GLY A 45 -5.40 -4.51 7.14
C GLY A 45 -5.38 -2.98 7.30
N ASN A 46 -6.39 -2.44 7.98
CA ASN A 46 -6.52 -1.02 8.24
C ASN A 46 -5.44 -0.55 9.26
N ASN A 47 -5.79 0.21 10.25
CA ASN A 47 -4.85 0.80 11.22
C ASN A 47 -4.34 -0.22 12.28
N GLY A 48 -3.23 0.12 12.92
CA GLY A 48 -2.70 -0.60 14.06
C GLY A 48 -2.38 -2.07 13.78
N ASN A 49 -2.91 -2.97 14.62
CA ASN A 49 -2.66 -4.42 14.54
C ASN A 49 -3.70 -5.19 13.71
N SER A 50 -4.62 -4.51 13.01
CA SER A 50 -5.62 -5.20 12.20
C SER A 50 -4.96 -6.05 11.11
N VAL A 51 -5.49 -7.26 10.89
CA VAL A 51 -5.04 -8.17 9.82
C VAL A 51 -5.78 -7.85 8.53
N GLY A 52 -5.11 -8.05 7.39
CA GLY A 52 -5.71 -7.97 6.07
C GLY A 52 -5.83 -9.34 5.42
N PHE A 53 -6.27 -9.36 4.17
CA PHE A 53 -6.44 -10.60 3.40
C PHE A 53 -5.20 -11.47 3.42
N VAL A 54 -4.02 -10.90 3.14
CA VAL A 54 -2.79 -11.68 3.02
C VAL A 54 -2.28 -12.22 4.35
N SER A 55 -2.75 -11.68 5.48
CA SER A 55 -2.41 -12.12 6.82
C SER A 55 -3.55 -12.90 7.52
N GLY A 56 -4.55 -13.35 6.75
CA GLY A 56 -5.57 -14.28 7.22
C GLY A 56 -6.86 -13.64 7.73
N ALA A 57 -7.12 -12.37 7.42
CA ALA A 57 -8.43 -11.78 7.67
C ALA A 57 -9.52 -12.54 6.93
N ASN A 58 -10.67 -12.70 7.57
CA ASN A 58 -11.87 -13.28 6.98
C ASN A 58 -13.09 -12.57 7.56
N TYR A 59 -13.80 -11.80 6.73
CA TYR A 59 -15.03 -11.12 7.10
C TYR A 59 -16.08 -11.25 6.00
N TYR A 60 -17.33 -10.98 6.36
CA TYR A 60 -18.44 -11.00 5.40
C TYR A 60 -18.17 -10.04 4.23
N ASN A 61 -18.39 -10.51 3.00
CA ASN A 61 -18.12 -9.82 1.73
C ASN A 61 -16.63 -9.62 1.33
N MET A 62 -15.65 -10.18 2.05
CA MET A 62 -14.25 -10.00 1.70
C MET A 62 -13.90 -10.41 0.27
N GLU A 63 -14.47 -11.51 -0.21
CA GLU A 63 -14.28 -11.97 -1.60
C GLU A 63 -14.82 -10.95 -2.61
N THR A 64 -15.99 -10.38 -2.33
CA THR A 64 -16.59 -9.34 -3.18
C THR A 64 -15.72 -8.09 -3.20
N ASP A 65 -15.21 -7.66 -2.05
CA ASP A 65 -14.33 -6.51 -1.94
C ASP A 65 -13.01 -6.77 -2.69
N LEU A 66 -12.45 -7.98 -2.59
CA LEU A 66 -11.24 -8.37 -3.32
C LEU A 66 -11.45 -8.30 -4.83
N VAL A 67 -12.54 -8.88 -5.32
CA VAL A 67 -12.89 -8.86 -6.76
C VAL A 67 -13.09 -7.43 -7.25
N ASN A 68 -13.85 -6.61 -6.52
CA ASN A 68 -14.09 -5.22 -6.91
C ASN A 68 -12.80 -4.39 -6.95
N ASN A 69 -11.96 -4.50 -5.94
CA ASN A 69 -10.67 -3.80 -5.92
C ASN A 69 -9.73 -4.30 -7.01
N PHE A 70 -9.67 -5.63 -7.24
CA PHE A 70 -8.87 -6.23 -8.32
C PHE A 70 -9.32 -5.73 -9.70
N MET A 71 -10.62 -5.58 -9.92
CA MET A 71 -11.19 -5.03 -11.16
C MET A 71 -11.05 -3.50 -11.27
N GLY A 72 -10.39 -2.82 -10.34
CA GLY A 72 -10.24 -1.37 -10.31
C GLY A 72 -11.57 -0.65 -10.10
N LYS A 73 -12.47 -1.22 -9.31
CA LYS A 73 -13.81 -0.69 -9.01
C LYS A 73 -14.03 -0.56 -7.50
N PRO A 74 -13.24 0.25 -6.79
CA PRO A 74 -13.53 0.56 -5.40
C PRO A 74 -14.86 1.30 -5.28
N TRP A 75 -15.34 1.51 -4.05
CA TRP A 75 -16.66 2.11 -3.76
C TRP A 75 -16.92 3.49 -4.44
N TRP A 76 -15.87 4.20 -4.85
CA TRP A 76 -15.95 5.59 -5.32
C TRP A 76 -15.83 5.75 -6.85
N THR A 77 -15.45 4.72 -7.62
CA THR A 77 -15.40 4.78 -9.08
C THR A 77 -15.57 3.38 -9.71
N ASN A 78 -16.07 3.38 -10.95
CA ASN A 78 -16.07 2.22 -11.84
C ASN A 78 -15.04 2.35 -12.97
N ASN A 79 -14.17 3.37 -12.92
CA ASN A 79 -13.17 3.64 -13.95
C ASN A 79 -11.76 3.29 -13.42
N PRO A 80 -11.17 2.17 -13.83
CA PRO A 80 -9.84 1.76 -13.39
C PRO A 80 -8.74 2.79 -13.64
N SER A 81 -8.88 3.65 -14.67
CA SER A 81 -7.89 4.69 -14.95
C SER A 81 -7.80 5.78 -13.87
N GLN A 82 -8.75 5.81 -12.95
CA GLN A 82 -8.75 6.71 -11.79
C GLN A 82 -8.22 6.07 -10.50
N VAL A 83 -7.81 4.81 -10.55
CA VAL A 83 -7.45 4.02 -9.35
C VAL A 83 -5.95 3.79 -9.31
N VAL A 84 -5.27 4.34 -8.30
CA VAL A 84 -3.87 4.00 -7.98
C VAL A 84 -3.87 2.83 -7.00
N GLN A 85 -3.44 1.67 -7.48
CA GLN A 85 -3.38 0.41 -6.72
C GLN A 85 -2.06 0.29 -5.97
N TYR A 86 -2.11 0.06 -4.67
CA TYR A 86 -0.91 -0.01 -3.83
C TYR A 86 -1.15 -0.82 -2.56
N ALA A 87 -0.07 -1.27 -1.92
CA ALA A 87 -0.11 -1.94 -0.64
C ALA A 87 0.49 -1.09 0.50
N SER A 88 1.45 -0.21 0.20
CA SER A 88 2.02 0.77 1.12
C SER A 88 2.49 2.03 0.41
N CYS A 89 2.63 3.13 1.15
CA CYS A 89 3.15 4.40 0.65
C CYS A 89 3.99 5.11 1.73
N HIS A 90 4.22 6.41 1.59
CA HIS A 90 4.98 7.19 2.57
C HIS A 90 4.27 7.32 3.93
N ASP A 91 2.93 7.32 3.94
CA ASP A 91 2.10 7.35 5.14
C ASP A 91 1.93 5.95 5.73
N ASN A 92 1.74 5.89 7.04
CA ASN A 92 1.57 4.66 7.82
C ASN A 92 2.80 3.74 7.76
N TYR A 93 2.62 2.46 8.09
CA TYR A 93 3.68 1.45 8.04
C TYR A 93 4.08 1.10 6.60
N THR A 94 5.35 0.69 6.40
CA THR A 94 5.69 -0.09 5.20
C THR A 94 4.88 -1.38 5.18
N LEU A 95 4.75 -2.04 4.03
CA LEU A 95 4.03 -3.30 3.95
C LEU A 95 4.60 -4.35 4.91
N ILE A 96 5.92 -4.48 4.95
CA ILE A 96 6.60 -5.43 5.86
C ILE A 96 6.33 -5.08 7.33
N ASP A 97 6.46 -3.81 7.72
CA ASP A 97 6.22 -3.39 9.10
C ASP A 97 4.78 -3.67 9.52
N LYS A 98 3.83 -3.43 8.61
CA LYS A 98 2.42 -3.72 8.82
C LYS A 98 2.17 -5.21 9.02
N LEU A 99 2.74 -6.07 8.17
CA LEU A 99 2.57 -7.52 8.23
C LEU A 99 3.18 -8.10 9.51
N VAL A 100 4.39 -7.69 9.87
CA VAL A 100 5.03 -8.13 11.12
C VAL A 100 4.19 -7.73 12.32
N LYS A 101 3.71 -6.48 12.35
CA LYS A 101 2.91 -5.96 13.47
C LYS A 101 1.56 -6.66 13.59
N SER A 102 0.84 -6.84 12.50
CA SER A 102 -0.50 -7.44 12.50
C SER A 102 -0.49 -8.94 12.82
N THR A 103 0.57 -9.65 12.46
CA THR A 103 0.71 -11.10 12.75
C THR A 103 1.39 -11.40 14.07
N GLY A 104 2.04 -10.40 14.69
CA GLY A 104 2.87 -10.61 15.88
C GLY A 104 4.18 -11.38 15.60
N ALA A 105 4.62 -11.43 14.34
CA ALA A 105 5.88 -12.07 13.97
C ALA A 105 7.08 -11.35 14.61
N SER A 106 8.16 -12.08 14.88
CA SER A 106 9.39 -11.52 15.47
C SER A 106 10.22 -10.68 14.49
N GLY A 107 9.85 -10.65 13.19
CA GLY A 107 10.55 -9.95 12.13
C GLY A 107 10.20 -10.49 10.75
N VAL A 108 11.09 -10.28 9.79
CA VAL A 108 10.92 -10.74 8.40
C VAL A 108 11.15 -12.26 8.33
N THR A 109 10.08 -13.02 8.44
CA THR A 109 10.09 -14.49 8.32
C THR A 109 9.73 -14.92 6.88
N PRO A 110 9.98 -16.19 6.49
CA PRO A 110 9.53 -16.70 5.19
C PRO A 110 8.02 -16.52 4.94
N ASP A 111 7.19 -16.59 5.96
CA ASP A 111 5.74 -16.41 5.81
C ASP A 111 5.39 -14.92 5.63
N ILE A 112 6.06 -14.00 6.31
CA ILE A 112 5.93 -12.56 6.07
C ILE A 112 6.31 -12.22 4.62
N ILE A 113 7.39 -12.81 4.09
CA ILE A 113 7.79 -12.62 2.70
C ILE A 113 6.72 -13.14 1.73
N LYS A 114 6.13 -14.32 1.99
CA LYS A 114 5.02 -14.84 1.16
C LYS A 114 3.80 -13.93 1.20
N MET A 115 3.44 -13.38 2.36
CA MET A 115 2.34 -12.42 2.51
C MET A 115 2.61 -11.13 1.71
N ASN A 116 3.84 -10.60 1.81
CA ASN A 116 4.28 -9.45 1.01
C ASN A 116 4.15 -9.72 -0.49
N ASN A 117 4.64 -10.86 -0.95
CA ASN A 117 4.63 -11.23 -2.35
C ASN A 117 3.21 -11.49 -2.87
N LEU A 118 2.33 -12.05 -2.05
CA LEU A 118 0.91 -12.19 -2.36
C LEU A 118 0.24 -10.82 -2.52
N ALA A 119 0.50 -9.88 -1.61
CA ALA A 119 -0.02 -8.52 -1.72
C ALA A 119 0.46 -7.84 -3.02
N ALA A 120 1.78 -7.92 -3.30
CA ALA A 120 2.36 -7.37 -4.52
C ALA A 120 1.74 -7.98 -5.78
N SER A 121 1.59 -9.32 -5.83
CA SER A 121 0.94 -10.00 -6.96
C SER A 121 -0.47 -9.46 -7.20
N ILE A 122 -1.25 -9.27 -6.14
CA ILE A 122 -2.65 -8.82 -6.27
C ILE A 122 -2.70 -7.39 -6.80
N TYR A 123 -2.02 -6.42 -6.16
CA TYR A 123 -2.19 -5.03 -6.59
C TYR A 123 -1.48 -4.72 -7.91
N MET A 124 -0.35 -5.38 -8.22
CA MET A 124 0.39 -5.13 -9.46
C MET A 124 -0.29 -5.75 -10.70
N THR A 125 -1.07 -6.81 -10.53
CA THR A 125 -1.82 -7.44 -11.64
C THR A 125 -3.29 -7.02 -11.70
N SER A 126 -3.74 -6.18 -10.77
CA SER A 126 -5.10 -5.64 -10.77
C SER A 126 -5.29 -4.56 -11.83
N GLN A 127 -6.55 -4.30 -12.18
CA GLN A 127 -6.90 -3.16 -13.04
C GLN A 127 -6.65 -1.84 -12.31
N GLY A 128 -6.02 -0.88 -13.00
CA GLY A 128 -5.66 0.42 -12.42
C GLY A 128 -4.23 0.80 -12.72
N ILE A 129 -3.69 1.69 -11.91
CA ILE A 129 -2.33 2.22 -12.01
C ILE A 129 -1.52 1.63 -10.85
N PRO A 130 -0.62 0.67 -11.07
CA PRO A 130 0.16 0.11 -9.99
C PRO A 130 1.15 1.15 -9.43
N PHE A 131 1.24 1.21 -8.11
CA PHE A 131 2.18 2.07 -7.39
C PHE A 131 2.99 1.24 -6.40
N ILE A 132 4.30 1.27 -6.52
CA ILE A 132 5.24 0.57 -5.66
C ILE A 132 5.90 1.58 -4.73
N HIS A 133 5.81 1.38 -3.42
CA HIS A 133 6.56 2.17 -2.45
C HIS A 133 8.04 1.82 -2.54
N ALA A 134 8.91 2.82 -2.76
CA ALA A 134 10.35 2.59 -2.93
C ALA A 134 10.95 1.76 -1.79
N GLY A 135 11.60 0.65 -2.14
CA GLY A 135 12.18 -0.33 -1.21
C GLY A 135 11.24 -1.47 -0.81
N GLU A 136 9.96 -1.47 -1.22
CA GLU A 136 9.03 -2.57 -0.95
C GLU A 136 9.56 -3.87 -1.57
N GLU A 137 10.15 -3.80 -2.76
CA GLU A 137 10.79 -4.91 -3.47
C GLU A 137 11.95 -5.54 -2.69
N MET A 138 12.59 -4.79 -1.81
CA MET A 138 13.65 -5.27 -0.92
C MET A 138 13.22 -5.38 0.54
N LEU A 139 11.92 -5.56 0.78
CA LEU A 139 11.34 -5.77 2.12
C LEU A 139 11.71 -4.63 3.10
N ARG A 140 11.51 -3.39 2.66
CA ARG A 140 11.89 -2.20 3.44
C ARG A 140 11.17 -2.14 4.76
N GLU A 141 11.95 -2.00 5.82
CA GLU A 141 11.51 -1.76 7.19
C GLU A 141 11.90 -0.34 7.63
N LYS A 142 11.11 0.26 8.49
CA LYS A 142 11.39 1.54 9.15
C LYS A 142 11.45 1.32 10.65
N ILE A 143 12.64 1.10 11.17
CA ILE A 143 12.90 0.72 12.56
C ILE A 143 13.54 1.89 13.30
N GLU A 144 12.92 2.29 14.41
CA GLU A 144 13.44 3.30 15.32
C GLU A 144 14.62 2.78 16.16
N ALA A 145 15.35 3.69 16.80
CA ALA A 145 16.51 3.33 17.62
C ALA A 145 16.18 2.40 18.81
N ASP A 146 14.95 2.41 19.28
CA ASP A 146 14.44 1.52 20.33
C ASP A 146 13.96 0.16 19.81
N GLY A 147 14.06 -0.09 18.50
CA GLY A 147 13.62 -1.31 17.85
C GLY A 147 12.13 -1.32 17.47
N SER A 148 11.37 -0.28 17.77
CA SER A 148 9.98 -0.18 17.38
C SER A 148 9.84 0.12 15.87
N ARG A 149 8.69 -0.23 15.28
CA ARG A 149 8.37 0.05 13.87
C ARG A 149 7.70 1.40 13.75
N CYS A 150 8.28 2.27 12.92
CA CYS A 150 7.82 3.64 12.72
C CYS A 150 6.57 3.66 11.82
N GLU A 151 5.44 4.10 12.35
CA GLU A 151 4.18 4.16 11.59
C GLU A 151 4.18 5.35 10.62
N ASN A 152 4.45 6.53 11.12
CA ASN A 152 4.40 7.79 10.36
C ASN A 152 5.77 8.46 10.37
N SER A 153 6.63 8.05 9.44
CA SER A 153 8.05 8.39 9.46
C SER A 153 8.41 9.73 8.80
N TYR A 154 7.43 10.60 8.48
CA TYR A 154 7.67 11.82 7.71
C TYR A 154 8.72 12.76 8.33
N ASN A 155 8.86 12.76 9.64
CA ASN A 155 9.85 13.54 10.39
C ASN A 155 10.88 12.69 11.13
N ALA A 156 10.94 11.38 10.83
CA ALA A 156 11.94 10.48 11.40
C ALA A 156 13.33 10.74 10.76
N SER A 157 14.37 10.24 11.42
CA SER A 157 15.76 10.41 10.97
C SER A 157 16.06 9.68 9.65
N ASP A 158 17.16 10.05 9.00
CA ASP A 158 17.69 9.32 7.84
C ASP A 158 18.02 7.86 8.18
N ALA A 159 18.37 7.58 9.44
CA ALA A 159 18.58 6.21 9.90
C ALA A 159 17.32 5.34 9.74
N VAL A 160 16.13 5.92 9.88
CA VAL A 160 14.83 5.27 9.66
C VAL A 160 14.44 5.31 8.18
N ASN A 161 14.53 6.48 7.56
CA ASN A 161 13.93 6.74 6.25
C ASN A 161 14.79 6.36 5.03
N SER A 162 16.13 6.29 5.17
CA SER A 162 16.99 5.93 4.04
C SER A 162 16.72 4.51 3.53
N ILE A 163 16.86 4.32 2.22
CA ILE A 163 16.79 3.00 1.61
C ILE A 163 18.10 2.26 1.87
N LYS A 164 18.02 1.07 2.46
CA LYS A 164 19.18 0.24 2.84
C LYS A 164 19.58 -0.65 1.65
N TRP A 165 20.28 -0.09 0.69
CA TRP A 165 20.70 -0.78 -0.54
C TRP A 165 21.59 -2.00 -0.28
N ASP A 166 22.34 -2.00 0.82
CA ASP A 166 23.16 -3.12 1.28
C ASP A 166 22.35 -4.38 1.58
N LYS A 167 21.05 -4.27 1.85
CA LYS A 167 20.15 -5.43 1.98
C LYS A 167 20.20 -6.33 0.73
N LEU A 168 20.39 -5.79 -0.46
CA LEU A 168 20.48 -6.57 -1.70
C LEU A 168 21.72 -7.47 -1.78
N LEU A 169 22.72 -7.29 -0.90
CA LEU A 169 23.83 -8.23 -0.77
C LEU A 169 23.41 -9.54 -0.09
N ASN A 170 22.26 -9.57 0.55
CA ASN A 170 21.69 -10.78 1.14
C ASN A 170 20.73 -11.44 0.16
N GLU A 171 20.89 -12.74 -0.06
CA GLU A 171 20.15 -13.54 -1.04
C GLU A 171 18.62 -13.45 -0.88
N THR A 172 18.12 -13.39 0.36
CA THR A 172 16.67 -13.30 0.63
C THR A 172 16.07 -12.02 0.04
N TYR A 173 16.72 -10.88 0.27
CA TYR A 173 16.25 -9.58 -0.23
C TYR A 173 16.46 -9.44 -1.74
N ALA A 174 17.57 -9.95 -2.27
CA ALA A 174 17.83 -10.00 -3.70
C ALA A 174 16.76 -10.82 -4.44
N LYS A 175 16.45 -12.03 -3.97
CA LYS A 175 15.39 -12.88 -4.55
C LYS A 175 14.02 -12.22 -4.50
N ASN A 176 13.71 -11.47 -3.43
CA ASN A 176 12.45 -10.74 -3.36
C ASN A 176 12.41 -9.60 -4.39
N SER A 177 13.52 -8.91 -4.60
CA SER A 177 13.63 -7.90 -5.66
C SER A 177 13.45 -8.51 -7.06
N GLU A 178 14.05 -9.68 -7.32
CA GLU A 178 13.84 -10.44 -8.58
C GLU A 178 12.37 -10.82 -8.78
N TYR A 179 11.65 -11.18 -7.69
CA TYR A 179 10.22 -11.46 -7.77
C TYR A 179 9.41 -10.24 -8.24
N TYR A 180 9.69 -9.05 -7.70
CA TYR A 180 9.06 -7.80 -8.15
C TYR A 180 9.41 -7.46 -9.59
N GLN A 181 10.67 -7.67 -10.02
CA GLN A 181 11.06 -7.51 -11.42
C GLN A 181 10.26 -8.44 -12.34
N GLY A 182 10.02 -9.66 -11.90
CA GLY A 182 9.15 -10.61 -12.62
C GLY A 182 7.71 -10.13 -12.75
N LEU A 183 7.14 -9.56 -11.70
CA LEU A 183 5.79 -8.97 -11.73
C LEU A 183 5.71 -7.74 -12.67
N ILE A 184 6.77 -6.92 -12.71
CA ILE A 184 6.82 -5.75 -13.62
C ILE A 184 6.95 -6.20 -15.09
N ALA A 185 7.64 -7.31 -15.34
CA ALA A 185 7.82 -7.85 -16.69
C ALA A 185 6.61 -8.62 -17.23
N PHE A 186 5.70 -9.03 -16.34
CA PHE A 186 4.46 -9.76 -16.67
C PHE A 186 3.43 -8.83 -17.30
#